data_2584c8bdaa823b2f2e0b05a9070cbd9a
#
_entry.id   2584c8bdaa823b2f2e0b05a9070cbd9a
#
_cell.length_a   1.000
_cell.length_b   1.000
_cell.length_c   1.000
_cell.angle_alpha   90.00
_cell.angle_beta   90.00
_cell.angle_gamma   90.00
#
_symmetry.space_group_name_H-M   'P 1'
#
loop_
_entity.id
_entity.type
_entity.pdbx_description
1 polymer ?
#
loop_
_entity_poly.entity_id
_entity_poly.type
_entity_poly.pdbx_seq_one_letter_code
_entity_poly.pdbx_strand_id
1 'polypeptide(L)'
;MAALQDPDDAKFKLWYAIPLGTDVYGDSSMVLCYAESSACLHWEKPLSEACRPYKEQRATNIVLEDSGHHIGLVLNHDRSDPERKYLLVYNAHDLARSQGKRTSSTVAASADGLRWTTISQDTARRHHHFQRIIWDEAVQKWIAYSQYSHHWN
;
A
#
# COMPACT_ATOMS: atom_id res chain seq x y z
N MET A 1 -6.76 3.12 3.84
CA MET A 1 -7.43 1.81 4.09
C MET A 1 -7.93 1.28 2.77
N ALA A 2 -7.64 0.03 2.45
CA ALA A 2 -8.12 -0.65 1.26
C ALA A 2 -8.58 -2.06 1.63
N ALA A 3 -9.77 -2.44 1.18
CA ALA A 3 -10.36 -3.74 1.44
C ALA A 3 -10.88 -4.35 0.13
N LEU A 4 -10.77 -5.65 0.01
CA LEU A 4 -11.34 -6.43 -1.09
C LEU A 4 -11.77 -7.80 -0.60
N GLN A 5 -12.66 -8.44 -1.34
CA GLN A 5 -12.93 -9.86 -1.19
C GLN A 5 -12.05 -10.62 -2.18
N ASP A 6 -11.25 -11.54 -1.65
CA ASP A 6 -10.39 -12.38 -2.49
C ASP A 6 -11.23 -13.51 -3.09
N PRO A 7 -11.28 -13.63 -4.42
CA PRO A 7 -12.10 -14.67 -5.06
C PRO A 7 -11.57 -16.10 -4.89
N ASP A 8 -10.30 -16.27 -4.51
CA ASP A 8 -9.69 -17.59 -4.38
C ASP A 8 -10.04 -18.28 -3.05
N ASP A 9 -10.20 -17.51 -1.96
CA ASP A 9 -10.52 -18.03 -0.63
C ASP A 9 -11.82 -17.44 -0.04
N ALA A 10 -12.48 -16.56 -0.80
CA ALA A 10 -13.69 -15.83 -0.43
C ALA A 10 -13.56 -14.96 0.84
N LYS A 11 -12.36 -14.81 1.40
CA LYS A 11 -12.12 -13.95 2.55
C LYS A 11 -12.05 -12.48 2.16
N PHE A 12 -12.47 -11.64 3.05
CA PHE A 12 -12.21 -10.20 2.99
C PHE A 12 -10.82 -9.93 3.54
N LYS A 13 -10.02 -9.22 2.76
CA LYS A 13 -8.66 -8.81 3.09
C LYS A 13 -8.60 -7.31 3.23
N LEU A 14 -7.95 -6.84 4.28
CA LEU A 14 -7.86 -5.42 4.63
C LEU A 14 -6.41 -5.03 4.83
N TRP A 15 -5.99 -4.01 4.10
CA TRP A 15 -4.72 -3.32 4.35
C TRP A 15 -5.02 -1.94 4.89
N TYR A 16 -4.46 -1.64 6.05
CA TYR A 16 -4.73 -0.39 6.77
C TYR A 16 -3.45 0.21 7.31
N ALA A 17 -3.36 1.53 7.25
CA ALA A 17 -2.21 2.26 7.73
C ALA A 17 -2.38 2.65 9.21
N ILE A 18 -1.30 2.54 9.96
CA ILE A 18 -1.20 2.96 11.36
C ILE A 18 -0.07 3.99 11.49
N PRO A 19 -0.29 5.15 12.11
CA PRO A 19 0.78 6.07 12.44
C PRO A 19 1.64 5.50 13.58
N LEU A 20 2.96 5.53 13.40
CA LEU A 20 3.93 5.14 14.44
C LEU A 20 4.48 6.33 15.23
N GLY A 21 4.11 7.54 14.86
CA GLY A 21 4.63 8.79 15.42
C GLY A 21 5.11 9.73 14.32
N THR A 22 5.82 10.76 14.71
CA THR A 22 6.48 11.68 13.77
C THR A 22 7.92 11.25 13.55
N ASP A 23 8.36 11.30 12.30
CA ASP A 23 9.76 11.11 11.97
C ASP A 23 10.61 12.33 12.39
N VAL A 24 11.92 12.28 12.11
CA VAL A 24 12.87 13.36 12.44
C VAL A 24 12.58 14.70 11.72
N TYR A 25 11.69 14.66 10.72
CA TYR A 25 11.29 15.83 9.93
C TYR A 25 9.90 16.36 10.31
N GLY A 26 9.25 15.75 11.31
CA GLY A 26 7.90 16.11 11.76
C GLY A 26 6.78 15.47 10.93
N ASP A 27 7.10 14.63 9.96
CA ASP A 27 6.11 13.88 9.19
C ASP A 27 5.71 12.61 9.93
N SER A 28 4.44 12.21 9.77
CA SER A 28 3.96 10.98 10.40
C SER A 28 4.54 9.76 9.69
N SER A 29 5.31 8.97 10.40
CA SER A 29 5.72 7.65 9.94
C SER A 29 4.52 6.72 9.97
N MET A 30 4.23 6.06 8.87
CA MET A 30 3.10 5.16 8.71
C MET A 30 3.60 3.75 8.39
N VAL A 31 2.93 2.75 8.92
CA VAL A 31 3.11 1.35 8.50
C VAL A 31 1.81 0.83 7.92
N LEU A 32 1.93 -0.07 6.95
CA LEU A 32 0.80 -0.81 6.40
C LEU A 32 0.68 -2.14 7.12
N CYS A 33 -0.49 -2.39 7.68
CA CYS A 33 -0.84 -3.63 8.37
C CYS A 33 -1.88 -4.42 7.59
N TYR A 34 -1.95 -5.72 7.85
CA TYR A 34 -2.89 -6.66 7.24
C TYR A 34 -3.86 -7.22 8.28
N ALA A 35 -5.10 -7.43 7.84
CA ALA A 35 -6.11 -8.20 8.55
C ALA A 35 -7.01 -8.94 7.56
N GLU A 36 -7.66 -10.00 8.02
CA GLU A 36 -8.63 -10.76 7.22
C GLU A 36 -9.90 -11.06 8.00
N SER A 37 -10.98 -11.34 7.27
CA SER A 37 -12.28 -11.65 7.84
C SER A 37 -13.08 -12.54 6.89
N SER A 38 -13.90 -13.45 7.43
CA SER A 38 -14.86 -14.22 6.64
C SER A 38 -16.17 -13.46 6.34
N ALA A 39 -16.49 -12.43 7.14
CA ALA A 39 -17.80 -11.77 7.07
C ALA A 39 -17.75 -10.24 7.26
N CYS A 40 -16.58 -9.59 7.25
CA CYS A 40 -16.38 -8.17 7.51
C CYS A 40 -16.84 -7.67 8.91
N LEU A 41 -17.24 -8.55 9.79
CA LEU A 41 -17.72 -8.20 11.15
C LEU A 41 -16.62 -8.35 12.18
N HIS A 42 -15.87 -9.43 12.11
CA HIS A 42 -14.74 -9.73 12.97
C HIS A 42 -13.48 -9.86 12.12
N TRP A 43 -12.44 -9.12 12.51
CA TRP A 43 -11.19 -9.06 11.79
C TRP A 43 -10.08 -9.72 12.58
N GLU A 44 -9.45 -10.71 11.97
CA GLU A 44 -8.27 -11.36 12.49
C GLU A 44 -7.02 -10.66 11.97
N LYS A 45 -6.01 -10.57 12.81
CA LYS A 45 -4.70 -10.02 12.49
C LYS A 45 -3.67 -11.14 12.54
N PRO A 46 -3.54 -11.93 11.47
CA PRO A 46 -2.61 -13.05 11.49
C PRO A 46 -1.18 -12.53 11.68
N LEU A 47 -0.51 -13.01 12.71
CA LEU A 47 0.89 -12.70 12.96
C LEU A 47 1.76 -13.66 12.16
N SER A 48 2.69 -13.13 11.38
CA SER A 48 3.55 -13.92 10.50
C SER A 48 4.98 -13.40 10.51
N GLU A 49 5.94 -14.31 10.49
CA GLU A 49 7.36 -13.98 10.24
C GLU A 49 7.61 -13.58 8.77
N ALA A 50 6.64 -13.80 7.89
CA ALA A 50 6.68 -13.25 6.53
C ALA A 50 6.49 -11.73 6.49
N CYS A 51 5.89 -11.17 7.55
CA CYS A 51 5.69 -9.74 7.73
C CYS A 51 6.94 -9.06 8.31
N ARG A 52 6.92 -7.73 8.37
CA ARG A 52 8.05 -6.94 8.89
C ARG A 52 8.12 -7.06 10.41
N PRO A 53 9.28 -7.36 10.98
CA PRO A 53 9.45 -7.39 12.44
C PRO A 53 9.27 -5.98 13.02
N TYR A 54 8.80 -5.90 14.27
CA TYR A 54 8.69 -4.63 14.97
C TYR A 54 9.23 -4.75 16.39
N LYS A 55 10.24 -3.96 16.73
CA LYS A 55 11.00 -4.06 17.99
C LYS A 55 11.50 -5.50 18.17
N GLU A 56 11.15 -6.16 19.26
CA GLU A 56 11.55 -7.54 19.57
C GLU A 56 10.60 -8.59 18.98
N GLN A 57 9.47 -8.18 18.41
CA GLN A 57 8.49 -9.09 17.82
C GLN A 57 8.88 -9.45 16.39
N ARG A 58 9.15 -10.73 16.15
CA ARG A 58 9.48 -11.26 14.81
C ARG A 58 8.22 -11.48 13.97
N ALA A 59 7.18 -12.06 14.58
CA ALA A 59 5.90 -12.26 13.90
C ALA A 59 4.98 -11.07 14.16
N THR A 60 4.59 -10.40 13.10
CA THR A 60 3.69 -9.23 13.13
C THR A 60 2.66 -9.33 12.03
N ASN A 61 1.79 -8.34 11.91
CA ASN A 61 0.93 -8.13 10.75
C ASN A 61 1.32 -6.88 9.95
N ILE A 62 2.53 -6.35 10.13
CA ILE A 62 3.07 -5.22 9.39
C ILE A 62 3.60 -5.73 8.05
N VAL A 63 3.03 -5.29 6.95
CA VAL A 63 3.39 -5.76 5.61
C VAL A 63 4.29 -4.78 4.85
N LEU A 64 4.27 -3.50 5.23
CA LEU A 64 5.11 -2.48 4.62
C LEU A 64 5.44 -1.38 5.64
N GLU A 65 6.70 -0.94 5.65
CA GLU A 65 7.18 0.22 6.40
C GLU A 65 7.19 1.46 5.48
N ASP A 66 7.16 2.64 6.10
CA ASP A 66 7.25 3.94 5.43
C ASP A 66 6.21 4.13 4.30
N SER A 67 5.04 3.51 4.47
CA SER A 67 3.92 3.81 3.60
C SER A 67 3.41 5.22 3.90
N GLY A 68 3.38 6.07 2.89
CA GLY A 68 2.77 7.40 3.02
C GLY A 68 1.27 7.33 3.33
N HIS A 69 0.63 8.48 3.52
CA HIS A 69 -0.75 8.60 3.98
C HIS A 69 -1.82 8.04 3.04
N HIS A 70 -1.49 7.80 1.77
CA HIS A 70 -2.45 7.44 0.73
C HIS A 70 -2.12 6.09 0.11
N ILE A 71 -3.01 5.13 0.30
CA ILE A 71 -2.86 3.76 -0.18
C ILE A 71 -4.04 3.43 -1.07
N GLY A 72 -3.75 3.07 -2.31
CA GLY A 72 -4.71 2.45 -3.21
C GLY A 72 -4.34 0.99 -3.43
N LEU A 73 -5.24 0.07 -3.13
CA LEU A 73 -5.04 -1.36 -3.35
C LEU A 73 -5.97 -1.84 -4.45
N VAL A 74 -5.45 -2.63 -5.33
CA VAL A 74 -6.21 -3.29 -6.40
C VAL A 74 -5.78 -4.74 -6.55
N LEU A 75 -6.72 -5.60 -6.95
CA LEU A 75 -6.38 -6.91 -7.49
C LEU A 75 -5.74 -6.74 -8.87
N ASN A 76 -4.71 -7.54 -9.15
CA ASN A 76 -4.19 -7.63 -10.49
C ASN A 76 -5.24 -8.28 -11.40
N HIS A 77 -5.57 -7.63 -12.51
CA HIS A 77 -6.52 -8.15 -13.49
C HIS A 77 -5.90 -9.24 -14.37
N ASP A 78 -4.61 -9.14 -14.63
CA ASP A 78 -3.86 -10.18 -15.31
C ASP A 78 -3.47 -11.27 -14.32
N ARG A 79 -4.28 -12.32 -14.26
CA ARG A 79 -4.04 -13.47 -13.38
C ARG A 79 -3.03 -14.46 -13.96
N SER A 80 -2.41 -14.16 -15.08
CA SER A 80 -1.37 -15.00 -15.68
C SER A 80 -0.05 -14.96 -14.87
N ASP A 81 0.14 -13.91 -14.05
CA ASP A 81 1.31 -13.75 -13.19
C ASP A 81 0.92 -13.92 -11.70
N PRO A 82 1.12 -15.11 -11.12
CA PRO A 82 0.76 -15.38 -9.73
C PRO A 82 1.56 -14.53 -8.72
N GLU A 83 2.76 -14.07 -9.09
CA GLU A 83 3.58 -13.20 -8.25
C GLU A 83 3.01 -11.77 -8.12
N ARG A 84 2.07 -11.43 -8.98
CA ARG A 84 1.40 -10.12 -9.02
C ARG A 84 -0.09 -10.18 -8.75
N LYS A 85 -0.52 -11.13 -7.93
CA LYS A 85 -1.94 -11.27 -7.56
C LYS A 85 -2.52 -9.98 -6.99
N TYR A 86 -1.73 -9.27 -6.16
CA TYR A 86 -2.11 -7.99 -5.59
C TYR A 86 -1.18 -6.88 -6.08
N LEU A 87 -1.77 -5.76 -6.45
CA LEU A 87 -1.06 -4.53 -6.75
C LEU A 87 -1.38 -3.48 -5.68
N LEU A 88 -0.35 -2.84 -5.18
CA LEU A 88 -0.45 -1.74 -4.22
C LEU A 88 0.17 -0.50 -4.82
N VAL A 89 -0.59 0.60 -4.80
CA VAL A 89 -0.04 1.92 -5.12
C VAL A 89 -0.05 2.77 -3.86
N TYR A 90 1.07 3.38 -3.55
CA TYR A 90 1.24 4.19 -2.35
C TYR A 90 2.26 5.30 -2.57
N ASN A 91 2.25 6.28 -1.69
CA ASN A 91 3.29 7.28 -1.65
C ASN A 91 4.37 6.83 -0.68
N ALA A 92 5.54 6.50 -1.18
CA ALA A 92 6.68 6.19 -0.34
C ALA A 92 7.42 7.46 0.07
N HIS A 93 7.91 7.51 1.31
CA HIS A 93 8.87 8.53 1.72
C HIS A 93 10.24 8.18 1.15
N ASP A 94 10.78 9.02 0.28
CA ASP A 94 12.15 8.87 -0.21
C ASP A 94 13.13 9.59 0.73
N LEU A 95 13.40 8.98 1.87
CA LEU A 95 14.31 9.52 2.89
C LEU A 95 15.74 9.72 2.36
N ALA A 96 16.17 8.90 1.38
CA ALA A 96 17.53 8.94 0.87
C ALA A 96 17.77 10.10 -0.11
N ARG A 97 16.74 10.55 -0.82
CA ARG A 97 16.88 11.54 -1.91
C ARG A 97 16.42 12.94 -1.58
N SER A 98 15.63 13.13 -0.53
CA SER A 98 14.80 14.32 -0.48
C SER A 98 15.03 15.26 0.69
N GLN A 99 16.05 15.07 1.52
CA GLN A 99 16.13 15.89 2.73
C GLN A 99 14.75 16.04 3.40
N GLY A 100 13.97 14.95 3.44
CA GLY A 100 12.74 14.84 4.19
C GLY A 100 11.43 15.32 3.53
N LYS A 101 11.39 15.69 2.25
CA LYS A 101 10.19 16.35 1.69
C LYS A 101 9.61 15.78 0.40
N ARG A 102 10.04 14.62 -0.08
CA ARG A 102 9.52 14.08 -1.36
C ARG A 102 8.86 12.73 -1.14
N THR A 103 7.58 12.69 -1.51
CA THR A 103 6.86 11.42 -1.67
C THR A 103 6.96 11.00 -3.14
N SER A 104 7.26 9.75 -3.38
CA SER A 104 7.21 9.15 -4.71
C SER A 104 5.99 8.24 -4.83
N SER A 105 5.37 8.25 -6.01
CA SER A 105 4.34 7.27 -6.32
C SER A 105 4.99 5.93 -6.61
N THR A 106 4.69 4.95 -5.79
CA THR A 106 5.30 3.63 -5.84
C THR A 106 4.24 2.58 -6.13
N VAL A 107 4.54 1.67 -7.04
CA VAL A 107 3.73 0.47 -7.29
C VAL A 107 4.49 -0.73 -6.77
N ALA A 108 3.85 -1.52 -5.95
CA ALA A 108 4.36 -2.79 -5.47
C ALA A 108 3.39 -3.92 -5.83
N ALA A 109 3.93 -5.12 -5.99
CA ALA A 109 3.19 -6.33 -6.24
C ALA A 109 3.42 -7.36 -5.13
N SER A 110 2.46 -8.27 -4.96
CA SER A 110 2.53 -9.35 -3.99
C SER A 110 1.70 -10.54 -4.46
N ALA A 111 2.24 -11.75 -4.23
CA ALA A 111 1.53 -13.00 -4.46
C ALA A 111 0.55 -13.33 -3.32
N ASP A 112 0.91 -12.96 -2.09
CA ASP A 112 0.21 -13.37 -0.86
C ASP A 112 -0.45 -12.21 -0.09
N GLY A 113 -0.16 -10.95 -0.49
CA GLY A 113 -0.64 -9.76 0.21
C GLY A 113 0.16 -9.42 1.47
N LEU A 114 1.17 -10.21 1.82
CA LEU A 114 2.03 -10.03 3.00
C LEU A 114 3.43 -9.55 2.62
N ARG A 115 4.03 -10.14 1.58
CA ARG A 115 5.34 -9.75 1.06
C ARG A 115 5.16 -8.90 -0.19
N TRP A 116 5.70 -7.70 -0.16
CA TRP A 116 5.56 -6.73 -1.23
C TRP A 116 6.89 -6.43 -1.89
N THR A 117 6.90 -6.46 -3.22
CA THR A 117 8.06 -6.11 -4.04
C THR A 117 7.73 -4.89 -4.88
N THR A 118 8.56 -3.84 -4.78
CA THR A 118 8.41 -2.65 -5.62
C THR A 118 8.71 -3.01 -7.07
N ILE A 119 7.75 -2.73 -7.96
CA ILE A 119 7.87 -2.99 -9.40
C ILE A 119 8.01 -1.70 -10.21
N SER A 120 7.58 -0.57 -9.67
CA SER A 120 7.75 0.74 -10.30
C SER A 120 7.77 1.84 -9.26
N GLN A 121 8.58 2.85 -9.48
CA GLN A 121 8.65 4.03 -8.64
C GLN A 121 8.79 5.27 -9.54
N ASP A 122 7.80 6.15 -9.47
CA ASP A 122 7.86 7.45 -10.13
C ASP A 122 8.39 8.48 -9.15
N THR A 123 9.54 9.03 -9.48
CA THR A 123 10.16 10.13 -8.73
C THR A 123 9.74 11.50 -9.25
N ALA A 124 8.70 11.59 -10.06
CA ALA A 124 8.19 12.85 -10.58
C ALA A 124 7.89 13.82 -9.44
N ARG A 125 8.41 15.03 -9.58
CA ARG A 125 8.53 16.08 -8.55
C ARG A 125 7.21 16.69 -8.06
N ARG A 126 6.06 16.04 -8.28
CA ARG A 126 4.75 16.61 -7.97
C ARG A 126 4.07 15.76 -6.90
N HIS A 127 3.63 16.41 -5.84
CA HIS A 127 2.87 15.78 -4.77
C HIS A 127 1.50 15.33 -5.31
N HIS A 128 1.42 14.08 -5.77
CA HIS A 128 0.16 13.45 -6.11
C HIS A 128 -0.27 12.55 -4.96
N HIS A 129 -1.43 12.83 -4.40
CA HIS A 129 -2.06 11.92 -3.46
C HIS A 129 -3.02 11.03 -4.22
N PHE A 130 -2.69 9.74 -4.34
CA PHE A 130 -3.62 8.79 -4.94
C PHE A 130 -4.83 8.59 -4.03
N GLN A 131 -6.01 8.75 -4.62
CA GLN A 131 -7.27 8.54 -3.92
C GLN A 131 -7.84 7.16 -4.23
N ARG A 132 -7.73 6.72 -5.47
CA ARG A 132 -8.28 5.46 -5.93
C ARG A 132 -7.61 5.00 -7.22
N ILE A 133 -7.54 3.69 -7.40
CA ILE A 133 -7.16 3.06 -8.66
C ILE A 133 -8.24 2.07 -9.03
N ILE A 134 -8.67 2.09 -10.27
CA ILE A 134 -9.65 1.18 -10.83
C ILE A 134 -9.16 0.63 -12.17
N TRP A 135 -9.59 -0.58 -12.51
CA TRP A 135 -9.44 -1.10 -13.84
C TRP A 135 -10.63 -0.64 -14.69
N ASP A 136 -10.34 -0.12 -15.89
CA ASP A 136 -11.36 0.27 -16.87
C ASP A 136 -11.37 -0.77 -18.01
N GLU A 137 -12.44 -1.55 -18.05
CA GLU A 137 -12.62 -2.60 -19.06
C GLU A 137 -12.75 -2.05 -20.49
N ALA A 138 -13.29 -0.86 -20.66
CA ALA A 138 -13.53 -0.30 -21.98
C ALA A 138 -12.23 0.10 -22.68
N VAL A 139 -11.23 0.59 -21.91
CA VAL A 139 -9.94 1.01 -22.45
C VAL A 139 -8.79 0.06 -22.09
N GLN A 140 -9.08 -1.02 -21.33
CA GLN A 140 -8.12 -2.02 -20.90
C GLN A 140 -6.89 -1.39 -20.19
N LYS A 141 -7.15 -0.46 -19.27
CA LYS A 141 -6.11 0.28 -18.54
C LYS A 141 -6.47 0.48 -17.08
N TRP A 142 -5.43 0.59 -16.26
CA TRP A 142 -5.56 1.11 -14.90
C TRP A 142 -5.72 2.63 -14.95
N ILE A 143 -6.76 3.13 -14.27
CA ILE A 143 -7.02 4.55 -14.11
C ILE A 143 -6.76 4.92 -12.65
N ALA A 144 -5.82 5.81 -12.42
CA ALA A 144 -5.51 6.35 -11.11
C ALA A 144 -6.13 7.74 -10.94
N TYR A 145 -6.95 7.89 -9.92
CA TYR A 145 -7.47 9.17 -9.48
C TYR A 145 -6.51 9.75 -8.45
N SER A 146 -5.96 10.92 -8.73
CA SER A 146 -5.04 11.59 -7.82
C SER A 146 -5.46 13.02 -7.55
N GLN A 147 -5.18 13.49 -6.36
CA GLN A 147 -5.31 14.90 -6.00
C GLN A 147 -4.04 15.63 -6.43
N TYR A 148 -4.22 16.73 -7.15
CA TYR A 148 -3.13 17.64 -7.49
C TYR A 148 -3.22 18.86 -6.56
N SER A 149 -2.19 19.13 -5.78
CA SER A 149 -2.11 20.34 -4.98
C SER A 149 -1.24 21.38 -5.68
N HIS A 150 -1.86 22.48 -6.11
CA HIS A 150 -1.15 23.69 -6.47
C HIS A 150 -0.80 24.45 -5.20
N HIS A 151 0.47 24.56 -4.87
CA HIS A 151 0.91 25.62 -3.98
C HIS A 151 0.89 26.91 -4.78
N TRP A 152 -0.09 27.76 -4.49
CA TRP A 152 -0.04 29.14 -4.92
C TRP A 152 1.09 29.80 -4.12
N ASN A 153 2.15 30.20 -4.81
CA ASN A 153 3.17 31.09 -4.26
C ASN A 153 2.63 32.51 -4.26
#